data_95787328f7004ac121aa9299ca0dcba7
#
_entry.id   95787328f7004ac121aa9299ca0dcba7
#
_cell.length_a   1.000
_cell.length_b   1.000
_cell.length_c   1.000
_cell.angle_alpha   90.00
_cell.angle_beta   90.00
_cell.angle_gamma   90.00
#
_symmetry.space_group_name_H-M   'P 1'
#
loop_
_entity.id
_entity.type
_entity.pdbx_description
1 polymer ?
#
loop_
_entity_poly.entity_id
_entity_poly.type
_entity_poly.pdbx_seq_one_letter_code
_entity_poly.pdbx_strand_id
1 'polypeptide(L)'
;MENEKNNMKLDDAQRVRVLSPGMMVAKRFFRNRLAIVGLVIIICMFLFAFVGGAVNPYSQSEVFYRTEEMKKDYAGAAKIDEFQVFAADGVELPSDVYSKMILAVTKNALVFETRDGQTLALGRIDDDTYHIYAAEQQMNPLALKSEEHDAAEAAGQNQFTYNGVEYVFDASGVKEKLYTTTELGIAYRKSVTAFDEGTTFSYDFYSKVLTAIANGDKNVEADGVNYTVENEGSAAMIHTADGADYAYVSDMSMNPVSSGIVLTPAFKEAAEAAMTAGENSFEYTDEQGETDTYLIKDKNGQYTIQRYQETRVIDSYAAPSVKHWCGTDGNGMDLLARLMYGGRISLMIGFVVVIIELIIGIIVGGIAGFFGGWVDTILMRVVDVVYCIPAIPLYLILGSIMDYYKASAKTRIYMLCIVMSIIGWVSIARIIRGQILSLREQEFMTAAEATGIRVSRRIFRHLIPNVIPQLVVFASMGIGDVILAESTLSFLGLGIKYPAASWGSIINAVNDSYVMTNYLFVWVPAGVLILLTVLAYNFIGDGLRDAFDPKMKR
;
A
#
# COMPACT_ATOMS: atom_id res chain seq x y z
N MET A 1 -30.25 24.71 93.81
CA MET A 1 -29.85 23.56 92.90
C MET A 1 -30.34 23.76 91.52
N GLU A 2 -30.42 24.96 90.97
CA GLU A 2 -30.89 25.24 89.62
C GLU A 2 -29.89 25.98 88.72
N ASN A 3 -28.69 26.32 89.29
CA ASN A 3 -27.66 27.07 88.59
C ASN A 3 -26.44 26.25 88.10
N GLU A 4 -26.42 24.92 88.30
CA GLU A 4 -25.30 24.11 87.84
C GLU A 4 -25.52 23.33 86.54
N LYS A 5 -26.73 23.39 85.98
CA LYS A 5 -27.08 22.68 84.71
C LYS A 5 -26.85 23.52 83.44
N ASN A 6 -26.41 24.78 83.55
CA ASN A 6 -26.33 25.70 82.40
C ASN A 6 -24.91 25.93 81.86
N ASN A 7 -23.87 25.33 82.49
CA ASN A 7 -22.49 25.54 82.05
C ASN A 7 -21.86 24.42 81.23
N MET A 8 -22.69 23.55 80.66
CA MET A 8 -22.21 22.50 79.68
C MET A 8 -22.71 22.67 78.27
N LYS A 9 -23.09 23.87 77.84
CA LYS A 9 -23.16 24.17 76.41
C LYS A 9 -21.79 24.71 75.99
N LEU A 10 -20.88 23.80 75.62
CA LEU A 10 -19.70 24.15 74.81
C LEU A 10 -20.20 24.97 73.64
N ASP A 11 -19.72 26.20 73.60
CA ASP A 11 -20.00 27.18 72.55
C ASP A 11 -19.81 26.51 71.17
N ASP A 12 -20.86 26.44 70.34
CA ASP A 12 -20.83 25.81 69.02
C ASP A 12 -19.79 26.47 68.11
N ALA A 13 -19.30 27.69 68.46
CA ALA A 13 -18.22 28.40 67.80
C ALA A 13 -16.83 27.78 68.02
N GLN A 14 -16.65 26.95 69.07
CA GLN A 14 -15.39 26.24 69.37
C GLN A 14 -15.36 24.78 68.93
N ARG A 15 -16.44 24.27 68.33
CA ARG A 15 -16.43 22.96 67.70
C ARG A 15 -15.55 23.00 66.46
N VAL A 16 -14.25 22.72 66.61
CA VAL A 16 -13.37 22.41 65.50
C VAL A 16 -13.97 21.21 64.78
N ARG A 17 -14.58 21.44 63.61
CA ARG A 17 -15.03 20.34 62.73
C ARG A 17 -13.84 19.44 62.46
N VAL A 18 -13.76 18.29 63.12
CA VAL A 18 -12.75 17.27 62.85
C VAL A 18 -12.99 16.75 61.45
N LEU A 19 -12.24 17.24 60.49
CA LEU A 19 -12.30 16.78 59.13
C LEU A 19 -11.82 15.32 59.09
N SER A 20 -12.51 14.48 58.32
CA SER A 20 -12.04 13.11 58.06
C SER A 20 -10.64 13.15 57.40
N PRO A 21 -9.78 12.15 57.65
CA PRO A 21 -8.43 12.12 57.05
C PRO A 21 -8.46 12.32 55.53
N GLY A 22 -9.41 11.71 54.81
CA GLY A 22 -9.57 11.89 53.37
C GLY A 22 -9.93 13.32 52.95
N MET A 23 -10.80 14.01 53.75
CA MET A 23 -11.14 15.41 53.48
C MET A 23 -9.99 16.37 53.72
N MET A 24 -9.11 16.06 54.69
CA MET A 24 -7.88 16.82 54.93
C MET A 24 -6.91 16.68 53.74
N VAL A 25 -6.73 15.47 53.21
CA VAL A 25 -5.90 15.21 52.04
C VAL A 25 -6.48 15.94 50.83
N ALA A 26 -7.77 15.82 50.57
CA ALA A 26 -8.43 16.52 49.46
C ALA A 26 -8.24 18.04 49.57
N LYS A 27 -8.47 18.64 50.77
CA LYS A 27 -8.27 20.08 50.98
C LYS A 27 -6.82 20.53 50.73
N ARG A 28 -5.84 19.72 51.11
CA ARG A 28 -4.40 20.02 50.87
C ARG A 28 -4.08 19.89 49.39
N PHE A 29 -4.56 18.83 48.70
CA PHE A 29 -4.40 18.63 47.27
C PHE A 29 -4.91 19.82 46.46
N PHE A 30 -6.16 20.25 46.71
CA PHE A 30 -6.78 21.39 46.01
C PHE A 30 -6.14 22.75 46.38
N ARG A 31 -5.22 22.79 47.33
CA ARG A 31 -4.42 23.99 47.64
C ARG A 31 -3.11 24.05 46.84
N ASN A 32 -2.67 22.92 46.28
CA ASN A 32 -1.49 22.86 45.43
C ASN A 32 -1.87 23.27 43.99
N ARG A 33 -1.35 24.42 43.53
CA ARG A 33 -1.68 24.96 42.20
C ARG A 33 -1.27 24.06 41.05
N LEU A 34 -0.09 23.40 41.14
CA LEU A 34 0.39 22.49 40.10
C LEU A 34 -0.47 21.24 40.00
N ALA A 35 -0.91 20.70 41.15
CA ALA A 35 -1.83 19.56 41.18
C ALA A 35 -3.17 19.89 40.51
N ILE A 36 -3.70 21.09 40.71
CA ILE A 36 -4.92 21.56 40.03
C ILE A 36 -4.70 21.66 38.53
N VAL A 37 -3.60 22.26 38.08
CA VAL A 37 -3.25 22.34 36.66
C VAL A 37 -3.17 20.95 36.07
N GLY A 38 -2.47 20.01 36.72
CA GLY A 38 -2.40 18.60 36.28
C GLY A 38 -3.78 17.96 36.18
N LEU A 39 -4.63 18.17 37.20
CA LEU A 39 -6.01 17.61 37.18
C LEU A 39 -6.85 18.18 36.03
N VAL A 40 -6.78 19.47 35.76
CA VAL A 40 -7.49 20.12 34.67
C VAL A 40 -7.02 19.54 33.32
N ILE A 41 -5.69 19.43 33.12
CA ILE A 41 -5.13 18.84 31.89
C ILE A 41 -5.67 17.41 31.69
N ILE A 42 -5.62 16.56 32.72
CA ILE A 42 -6.11 15.16 32.62
C ILE A 42 -7.61 15.12 32.30
N ILE A 43 -8.43 15.96 32.93
CA ILE A 43 -9.84 16.05 32.61
C ILE A 43 -10.02 16.45 31.13
N CYS A 44 -9.31 17.45 30.65
CA CYS A 44 -9.34 17.85 29.24
C CYS A 44 -8.91 16.71 28.31
N MET A 45 -7.85 15.94 28.66
CA MET A 45 -7.40 14.79 27.88
C MET A 45 -8.48 13.69 27.82
N PHE A 46 -9.15 13.40 28.94
CA PHE A 46 -10.27 12.45 28.95
C PHE A 46 -11.46 12.95 28.13
N LEU A 47 -11.84 14.21 28.25
CA LEU A 47 -12.90 14.79 27.44
C LEU A 47 -12.53 14.76 25.97
N PHE A 48 -11.32 15.14 25.61
CA PHE A 48 -10.81 15.08 24.24
C PHE A 48 -10.86 13.66 23.69
N ALA A 49 -10.34 12.67 24.42
CA ALA A 49 -10.26 11.31 23.96
C ALA A 49 -11.65 10.61 23.88
N PHE A 50 -12.47 10.73 24.91
CA PHE A 50 -13.70 9.96 25.03
C PHE A 50 -14.92 10.71 24.51
N VAL A 51 -15.09 11.98 24.85
CA VAL A 51 -16.23 12.77 24.37
C VAL A 51 -15.95 13.28 22.96
N GLY A 52 -14.76 13.89 22.71
CA GLY A 52 -14.38 14.38 21.39
C GLY A 52 -14.47 13.30 20.33
N GLY A 53 -13.89 12.12 20.60
CA GLY A 53 -13.98 10.99 19.67
C GLY A 53 -15.40 10.40 19.50
N ALA A 54 -16.35 10.69 20.37
CA ALA A 54 -17.76 10.30 20.19
C ALA A 54 -18.56 11.33 19.39
N VAL A 55 -18.14 12.59 19.43
CA VAL A 55 -18.79 13.72 18.74
C VAL A 55 -18.18 13.94 17.35
N ASN A 56 -16.95 13.52 17.13
CA ASN A 56 -16.28 13.65 15.83
C ASN A 56 -17.06 12.87 14.75
N PRO A 57 -17.41 13.48 13.60
CA PRO A 57 -18.12 12.81 12.53
C PRO A 57 -17.31 11.70 11.84
N TYR A 58 -15.97 11.76 11.95
CA TYR A 58 -15.06 10.81 11.29
C TYR A 58 -14.69 9.64 12.19
N SER A 59 -14.65 8.44 11.61
CA SER A 59 -14.13 7.26 12.31
C SER A 59 -12.59 7.23 12.25
N GLN A 60 -11.97 6.47 13.20
CA GLN A 60 -10.51 6.33 13.23
C GLN A 60 -9.92 5.57 12.02
N SER A 61 -10.76 4.89 11.23
CA SER A 61 -10.36 4.04 10.10
C SER A 61 -10.94 4.49 8.76
N GLU A 62 -11.59 5.64 8.72
CA GLU A 62 -12.14 6.21 7.51
C GLU A 62 -11.03 6.81 6.66
N VAL A 63 -10.93 6.36 5.40
CA VAL A 63 -9.91 6.80 4.45
C VAL A 63 -10.53 7.82 3.51
N PHE A 64 -9.90 8.96 3.39
CA PHE A 64 -10.32 10.02 2.49
C PHE A 64 -9.53 9.97 1.18
N TYR A 65 -10.20 10.38 0.12
CA TYR A 65 -9.67 10.35 -1.23
C TYR A 65 -9.84 11.72 -1.86
N ARG A 66 -8.91 12.08 -2.74
CA ARG A 66 -9.01 13.22 -3.64
C ARG A 66 -8.98 12.74 -5.08
N THR A 67 -9.57 13.51 -5.96
CA THR A 67 -9.47 13.27 -7.39
C THR A 67 -8.26 14.03 -7.91
N GLU A 68 -7.38 13.34 -8.63
CA GLU A 68 -6.25 13.93 -9.33
C GLU A 68 -6.29 13.51 -10.79
N GLU A 69 -6.00 14.45 -11.68
CA GLU A 69 -5.70 14.13 -13.06
C GLU A 69 -4.30 13.52 -13.15
N MET A 70 -4.24 12.27 -13.55
CA MET A 70 -2.98 11.56 -13.71
C MET A 70 -2.81 11.12 -15.15
N LYS A 71 -1.57 11.22 -15.65
CA LYS A 71 -1.21 10.60 -16.92
C LYS A 71 -1.20 9.09 -16.74
N LYS A 72 -2.03 8.41 -17.52
CA LYS A 72 -2.06 6.94 -17.55
C LYS A 72 -1.75 6.43 -18.94
N ASP A 73 -1.02 5.33 -18.99
CA ASP A 73 -0.75 4.62 -20.22
C ASP A 73 -2.07 4.08 -20.77
N TYR A 74 -2.33 4.38 -22.03
CA TYR A 74 -3.54 4.02 -22.76
C TYR A 74 -3.26 2.90 -23.76
N ALA A 75 -2.23 3.07 -24.60
CA ALA A 75 -1.79 2.09 -25.57
C ALA A 75 -0.26 2.08 -25.70
N GLY A 76 0.27 0.93 -26.11
CA GLY A 76 1.65 0.79 -26.56
C GLY A 76 1.68 0.56 -28.06
N ALA A 77 2.58 1.22 -28.77
CA ALA A 77 2.80 1.02 -30.20
C ALA A 77 4.27 0.80 -30.51
N ALA A 78 4.56 -0.06 -31.47
CA ALA A 78 5.89 -0.34 -31.96
C ALA A 78 5.84 -0.77 -33.42
N LYS A 79 6.92 -0.47 -34.17
CA LYS A 79 7.06 -1.00 -35.53
C LYS A 79 7.15 -2.52 -35.50
N ILE A 80 6.52 -3.18 -36.47
CA ILE A 80 6.53 -4.64 -36.59
C ILE A 80 7.83 -5.05 -37.28
N ASP A 81 8.75 -5.63 -36.51
CA ASP A 81 10.04 -6.12 -37.05
C ASP A 81 10.01 -7.62 -37.37
N GLU A 82 9.03 -8.36 -36.86
CA GLU A 82 8.90 -9.80 -37.07
C GLU A 82 7.85 -10.12 -38.14
N PHE A 83 8.20 -11.05 -39.02
CA PHE A 83 7.25 -11.56 -40.00
C PHE A 83 6.12 -12.38 -39.35
N GLN A 84 4.93 -12.18 -39.82
CA GLN A 84 3.81 -13.08 -39.60
C GLN A 84 3.67 -13.98 -40.82
N VAL A 85 3.34 -15.25 -40.62
CA VAL A 85 3.14 -16.22 -41.71
C VAL A 85 1.71 -16.72 -41.68
N PHE A 86 1.02 -16.60 -42.78
CA PHE A 86 -0.34 -17.07 -42.95
C PHE A 86 -0.36 -18.13 -44.07
N ALA A 87 -0.77 -19.36 -43.76
CA ALA A 87 -0.82 -20.46 -44.70
C ALA A 87 -2.08 -20.36 -45.60
N ALA A 88 -1.97 -20.80 -46.83
CA ALA A 88 -3.13 -20.93 -47.73
C ALA A 88 -4.12 -21.97 -47.17
N ASP A 89 -5.37 -21.83 -47.56
CA ASP A 89 -6.46 -22.69 -47.06
C ASP A 89 -6.18 -24.17 -47.33
N GLY A 90 -6.17 -24.95 -46.24
CA GLY A 90 -5.91 -26.41 -46.31
C GLY A 90 -4.44 -26.80 -46.48
N VAL A 91 -3.51 -25.84 -46.37
CA VAL A 91 -2.07 -26.08 -46.46
C VAL A 91 -1.44 -26.13 -45.05
N GLU A 92 -0.66 -27.15 -44.75
CA GLU A 92 0.20 -27.21 -43.58
C GLU A 92 1.64 -26.85 -43.98
N LEU A 93 2.15 -25.77 -43.46
CA LEU A 93 3.53 -25.34 -43.65
C LEU A 93 4.48 -26.17 -42.78
N PRO A 94 5.69 -26.54 -43.28
CA PRO A 94 6.72 -27.19 -42.47
C PRO A 94 7.08 -26.38 -41.21
N SER A 95 7.31 -27.06 -40.10
CA SER A 95 7.52 -26.44 -38.80
C SER A 95 8.74 -25.51 -38.73
N ASP A 96 9.71 -25.65 -39.65
CA ASP A 96 10.93 -24.84 -39.71
C ASP A 96 10.87 -23.73 -40.77
N VAL A 97 9.72 -23.60 -41.49
CA VAL A 97 9.52 -22.56 -42.52
C VAL A 97 9.89 -21.18 -42.04
N TYR A 98 9.39 -20.75 -40.89
CA TYR A 98 9.66 -19.41 -40.35
C TYR A 98 11.16 -19.12 -40.18
N SER A 99 11.88 -20.03 -39.52
CA SER A 99 13.31 -19.86 -39.26
C SER A 99 14.16 -19.90 -40.53
N LYS A 100 13.77 -20.74 -41.50
CA LYS A 100 14.44 -20.86 -42.79
C LYS A 100 14.17 -19.63 -43.67
N MET A 101 12.95 -19.16 -43.67
CA MET A 101 12.54 -17.93 -44.37
C MET A 101 13.32 -16.72 -43.91
N ILE A 102 13.39 -16.47 -42.58
CA ILE A 102 14.20 -15.36 -42.02
C ILE A 102 15.66 -15.43 -42.48
N LEU A 103 16.25 -16.63 -42.48
CA LEU A 103 17.60 -16.83 -42.96
C LEU A 103 17.74 -16.59 -44.46
N ALA A 104 16.76 -17.01 -45.24
CA ALA A 104 16.70 -16.83 -46.70
C ALA A 104 16.62 -15.33 -47.07
N VAL A 105 15.70 -14.59 -46.41
CA VAL A 105 15.57 -13.13 -46.59
C VAL A 105 16.86 -12.41 -46.18
N THR A 106 17.44 -12.74 -45.02
CA THR A 106 18.69 -12.10 -44.55
C THR A 106 19.88 -12.33 -45.47
N LYS A 107 19.94 -13.49 -46.16
CA LYS A 107 20.99 -13.86 -47.08
C LYS A 107 20.69 -13.48 -48.52
N ASN A 108 19.50 -12.96 -48.78
CA ASN A 108 18.98 -12.72 -50.12
C ASN A 108 19.05 -13.99 -51.04
N ALA A 109 18.85 -15.16 -50.43
CA ALA A 109 18.83 -16.46 -51.09
C ALA A 109 17.39 -17.02 -50.96
N LEU A 110 16.51 -16.55 -51.83
CA LEU A 110 15.06 -16.68 -51.71
C LEU A 110 14.52 -18.10 -52.00
N VAL A 111 15.40 -19.05 -52.38
CA VAL A 111 15.04 -20.48 -52.51
C VAL A 111 15.82 -21.28 -51.46
N PHE A 112 15.12 -22.08 -50.67
CA PHE A 112 15.71 -22.85 -49.57
C PHE A 112 15.06 -24.20 -49.37
N GLU A 113 15.75 -25.11 -48.70
CA GLU A 113 15.26 -26.46 -48.40
C GLU A 113 14.89 -26.58 -46.92
N THR A 114 13.72 -27.13 -46.64
CA THR A 114 13.24 -27.43 -45.29
C THR A 114 13.86 -28.73 -44.77
N ARG A 115 13.72 -29.02 -43.46
CA ARG A 115 14.22 -30.28 -42.87
C ARG A 115 13.60 -31.52 -43.48
N ASP A 116 12.36 -31.40 -43.95
CA ASP A 116 11.61 -32.50 -44.56
C ASP A 116 12.00 -32.74 -46.01
N GLY A 117 12.97 -31.98 -46.56
CA GLY A 117 13.48 -32.11 -47.91
C GLY A 117 12.59 -31.41 -48.97
N GLN A 118 11.63 -30.58 -48.55
CA GLN A 118 10.82 -29.78 -49.46
C GLN A 118 11.57 -28.52 -49.87
N THR A 119 11.64 -28.22 -51.16
CA THR A 119 12.22 -26.96 -51.66
C THR A 119 11.13 -25.91 -51.70
N LEU A 120 11.36 -24.78 -50.98
CA LEU A 120 10.47 -23.65 -50.97
C LEU A 120 11.14 -22.43 -51.63
N ALA A 121 10.32 -21.59 -52.23
CA ALA A 121 10.74 -20.34 -52.81
C ALA A 121 9.94 -19.17 -52.23
N LEU A 122 10.59 -18.03 -52.00
CA LEU A 122 9.95 -16.81 -51.60
C LEU A 122 9.77 -15.89 -52.83
N GLY A 123 8.56 -15.55 -53.12
CA GLY A 123 8.21 -14.52 -54.08
C GLY A 123 8.20 -13.16 -53.39
N ARG A 124 9.20 -12.32 -53.65
CA ARG A 124 9.31 -10.98 -53.06
C ARG A 124 8.36 -10.03 -53.77
N ILE A 125 7.46 -9.42 -53.02
CA ILE A 125 6.64 -8.29 -53.50
C ILE A 125 7.35 -6.98 -53.11
N ASP A 126 7.63 -6.82 -51.83
CA ASP A 126 8.44 -5.73 -51.28
C ASP A 126 9.34 -6.27 -50.14
N ASP A 127 9.96 -5.37 -49.32
CA ASP A 127 10.82 -5.78 -48.20
C ASP A 127 10.04 -6.37 -47.04
N ASP A 128 8.75 -6.13 -46.95
CA ASP A 128 7.86 -6.49 -45.85
C ASP A 128 6.85 -7.57 -46.21
N THR A 129 6.76 -7.98 -47.50
CA THR A 129 5.75 -8.90 -47.99
C THR A 129 6.35 -9.94 -48.97
N TYR A 130 6.19 -11.20 -48.66
CA TYR A 130 6.69 -12.33 -49.44
C TYR A 130 5.60 -13.40 -49.57
N HIS A 131 5.38 -13.90 -50.79
CA HIS A 131 4.63 -15.14 -51.01
C HIS A 131 5.54 -16.36 -50.74
N ILE A 132 4.98 -17.40 -50.15
CA ILE A 132 5.66 -18.67 -49.89
C ILE A 132 5.16 -19.69 -50.88
N TYR A 133 6.06 -20.22 -51.72
CA TYR A 133 5.75 -21.17 -52.76
C TYR A 133 6.44 -22.52 -52.52
N ALA A 134 5.81 -23.61 -52.96
CA ALA A 134 6.51 -24.84 -53.24
C ALA A 134 7.23 -24.69 -54.59
N ALA A 135 8.56 -24.90 -54.62
CA ALA A 135 9.33 -24.91 -55.86
C ALA A 135 9.26 -26.33 -56.48
N GLU A 136 8.49 -26.49 -57.54
CA GLU A 136 8.18 -27.82 -58.10
C GLU A 136 9.19 -28.26 -59.15
N GLN A 137 9.30 -27.54 -60.24
CA GLN A 137 10.19 -27.89 -61.34
C GLN A 137 11.18 -26.76 -61.66
N GLN A 138 12.49 -27.09 -61.61
CA GLN A 138 13.50 -26.16 -62.06
C GLN A 138 13.56 -26.13 -63.60
N MET A 139 13.43 -24.94 -64.17
CA MET A 139 13.45 -24.72 -65.61
C MET A 139 14.71 -23.94 -66.03
N ASN A 140 15.03 -23.97 -67.35
CA ASN A 140 16.10 -23.16 -67.90
C ASN A 140 15.58 -21.72 -68.13
N PRO A 141 16.15 -20.69 -67.48
CA PRO A 141 15.70 -19.29 -67.62
C PRO A 141 15.69 -18.78 -69.04
N LEU A 142 16.65 -19.27 -69.90
CA LEU A 142 16.74 -18.88 -71.30
C LEU A 142 15.52 -19.34 -72.14
N ALA A 143 14.76 -20.29 -71.67
CA ALA A 143 13.56 -20.78 -72.37
C ALA A 143 12.31 -19.95 -72.13
N LEU A 144 12.33 -19.03 -71.14
CA LEU A 144 11.15 -18.28 -70.68
C LEU A 144 11.46 -16.78 -70.39
N LYS A 145 12.38 -16.18 -71.17
CA LYS A 145 12.55 -14.71 -71.13
C LYS A 145 11.32 -14.08 -71.76
N SER A 146 10.46 -13.52 -70.95
CA SER A 146 9.23 -12.83 -71.29
C SER A 146 9.25 -11.38 -70.85
N GLU A 147 8.38 -10.55 -71.40
CA GLU A 147 8.22 -9.16 -70.95
C GLU A 147 7.83 -9.08 -69.46
N GLU A 148 7.07 -10.08 -68.97
CA GLU A 148 6.63 -10.18 -67.56
C GLU A 148 7.80 -10.45 -66.63
N HIS A 149 8.77 -11.30 -67.02
CA HIS A 149 9.99 -11.54 -66.25
C HIS A 149 10.83 -10.25 -66.14
N ASP A 150 11.09 -9.57 -67.24
CA ASP A 150 11.89 -8.34 -67.29
C ASP A 150 11.17 -7.22 -66.50
N ALA A 151 9.86 -7.16 -66.49
CA ALA A 151 9.09 -6.22 -65.72
C ALA A 151 9.17 -6.51 -64.19
N ALA A 152 9.08 -7.76 -63.78
CA ALA A 152 9.24 -8.15 -62.37
C ALA A 152 10.64 -7.85 -61.85
N GLU A 153 11.69 -8.16 -62.61
CA GLU A 153 13.07 -7.84 -62.23
C GLU A 153 13.26 -6.32 -62.13
N ALA A 154 12.71 -5.53 -63.06
CA ALA A 154 12.76 -4.07 -63.01
C ALA A 154 12.03 -3.49 -61.79
N ALA A 155 10.98 -4.13 -61.32
CA ALA A 155 10.24 -3.78 -60.12
C ALA A 155 10.92 -4.25 -58.81
N GLY A 156 12.03 -5.00 -58.89
CA GLY A 156 12.73 -5.59 -57.74
C GLY A 156 12.00 -6.80 -57.15
N GLN A 157 11.03 -7.34 -57.87
CA GLN A 157 10.31 -8.59 -57.57
C GLN A 157 11.03 -9.76 -58.23
N ASN A 158 10.81 -10.98 -57.72
CA ASN A 158 11.38 -12.20 -58.24
C ASN A 158 10.30 -13.26 -58.61
N GLN A 159 9.08 -12.81 -58.79
CA GLN A 159 7.93 -13.64 -59.19
C GLN A 159 7.19 -12.99 -60.36
N PHE A 160 6.64 -13.80 -61.22
CA PHE A 160 5.79 -13.36 -62.34
C PHE A 160 4.88 -14.47 -62.82
N THR A 161 3.77 -14.11 -63.45
CA THR A 161 2.82 -15.06 -64.03
C THR A 161 2.95 -15.04 -65.56
N TYR A 162 3.17 -16.20 -66.19
CA TYR A 162 3.23 -16.32 -67.62
C TYR A 162 2.32 -17.48 -68.08
N ASN A 163 1.41 -17.21 -69.00
CA ASN A 163 0.43 -18.17 -69.50
C ASN A 163 -0.40 -18.88 -68.41
N GLY A 164 -0.68 -18.16 -67.29
CA GLY A 164 -1.46 -18.70 -66.18
C GLY A 164 -0.69 -19.63 -65.24
N VAL A 165 0.64 -19.69 -65.36
CA VAL A 165 1.53 -20.40 -64.45
C VAL A 165 2.39 -19.39 -63.69
N GLU A 166 2.53 -19.56 -62.38
CA GLU A 166 3.36 -18.73 -61.55
C GLU A 166 4.80 -19.25 -61.53
N TYR A 167 5.74 -18.30 -61.64
CA TYR A 167 7.16 -18.58 -61.66
C TYR A 167 7.88 -17.71 -60.62
N VAL A 168 8.86 -18.31 -59.95
CA VAL A 168 9.81 -17.60 -59.09
C VAL A 168 11.21 -17.84 -59.64
N PHE A 169 11.99 -16.76 -59.76
CA PHE A 169 13.39 -16.84 -60.11
C PHE A 169 14.32 -16.47 -58.96
N ASP A 170 15.46 -17.16 -58.90
CA ASP A 170 16.52 -16.93 -57.91
C ASP A 170 17.80 -16.50 -58.65
N ALA A 171 18.12 -15.23 -58.52
CA ALA A 171 19.34 -14.61 -59.08
C ALA A 171 20.51 -14.55 -58.08
N SER A 172 20.40 -15.16 -56.89
CA SER A 172 21.45 -15.13 -55.86
C SER A 172 22.72 -15.91 -56.22
N GLY A 173 22.64 -16.82 -57.21
CA GLY A 173 23.73 -17.65 -57.67
C GLY A 173 24.46 -17.12 -58.90
N VAL A 174 25.50 -17.88 -59.37
CA VAL A 174 26.23 -17.58 -60.62
C VAL A 174 25.32 -17.66 -61.86
N LYS A 175 24.29 -18.44 -61.79
CA LYS A 175 23.26 -18.58 -62.83
C LYS A 175 21.91 -18.42 -62.16
N GLU A 176 21.05 -17.66 -62.77
CA GLU A 176 19.64 -17.57 -62.42
C GLU A 176 18.97 -18.94 -62.51
N LYS A 177 18.11 -19.23 -61.56
CA LYS A 177 17.29 -20.46 -61.52
C LYS A 177 15.84 -20.03 -61.57
N LEU A 178 15.05 -20.70 -62.38
CA LEU A 178 13.64 -20.47 -62.54
C LEU A 178 12.86 -21.71 -62.09
N TYR A 179 11.81 -21.50 -61.30
CA TYR A 179 10.95 -22.57 -60.78
C TYR A 179 9.50 -22.33 -61.13
N THR A 180 8.78 -23.41 -61.53
CA THR A 180 7.32 -23.38 -61.46
C THR A 180 6.90 -23.54 -60.02
N THR A 181 5.86 -22.86 -59.60
CA THR A 181 5.50 -22.75 -58.21
C THR A 181 4.01 -22.96 -57.96
N THR A 182 3.71 -23.47 -56.74
CA THR A 182 2.35 -23.49 -56.19
C THR A 182 2.38 -22.71 -54.90
N GLU A 183 1.48 -21.76 -54.73
CA GLU A 183 1.41 -20.90 -53.56
C GLU A 183 1.01 -21.69 -52.29
N LEU A 184 1.74 -21.52 -51.22
CA LEU A 184 1.54 -22.19 -49.92
C LEU A 184 1.13 -21.24 -48.83
N GLY A 185 1.44 -19.95 -48.96
CA GLY A 185 1.19 -18.99 -47.92
C GLY A 185 1.79 -17.59 -48.21
N ILE A 186 1.59 -16.69 -47.28
CA ILE A 186 2.14 -15.34 -47.34
C ILE A 186 2.86 -15.02 -46.01
N ALA A 187 3.98 -14.31 -46.11
CA ALA A 187 4.70 -13.78 -44.97
C ALA A 187 4.76 -12.25 -45.06
N TYR A 188 4.42 -11.57 -43.98
CA TYR A 188 4.29 -10.11 -43.98
C TYR A 188 4.64 -9.51 -42.63
N ARG A 189 5.05 -8.22 -42.59
CA ARG A 189 5.32 -7.44 -41.39
C ARG A 189 4.34 -6.27 -41.27
N LYS A 190 3.06 -6.59 -41.24
CA LYS A 190 1.98 -5.59 -41.11
C LYS A 190 0.92 -6.04 -40.11
N SER A 191 0.26 -5.09 -39.48
CA SER A 191 -0.94 -5.30 -38.67
C SER A 191 -2.17 -5.09 -39.54
N VAL A 192 -3.10 -6.02 -39.55
CA VAL A 192 -4.38 -5.90 -40.21
C VAL A 192 -5.47 -5.87 -39.16
N THR A 193 -6.21 -4.77 -39.06
CA THR A 193 -7.28 -4.58 -38.07
C THR A 193 -8.60 -4.34 -38.76
N ALA A 194 -9.62 -5.13 -38.43
CA ALA A 194 -10.97 -4.95 -38.94
C ALA A 194 -11.68 -3.78 -38.24
N PHE A 195 -12.59 -3.11 -38.94
CA PHE A 195 -13.50 -2.12 -38.35
C PHE A 195 -14.63 -2.77 -37.56
N ASP A 196 -15.17 -3.87 -38.05
CA ASP A 196 -16.22 -4.61 -37.35
C ASP A 196 -15.63 -5.67 -36.41
N GLU A 197 -16.05 -5.64 -35.14
CA GLU A 197 -15.64 -6.63 -34.13
C GLU A 197 -16.05 -8.05 -34.56
N GLY A 198 -15.08 -8.97 -34.56
CA GLY A 198 -15.30 -10.38 -34.90
C GLY A 198 -15.10 -10.72 -36.38
N THR A 199 -14.77 -9.76 -37.23
CA THR A 199 -14.39 -10.04 -38.63
C THR A 199 -13.05 -10.80 -38.65
N THR A 200 -13.03 -11.92 -39.33
CA THR A 200 -11.83 -12.71 -39.64
C THR A 200 -11.55 -12.65 -41.12
N PHE A 201 -10.32 -12.30 -41.46
CA PHE A 201 -9.92 -12.23 -42.87
C PHE A 201 -9.47 -13.60 -43.38
N SER A 202 -9.84 -13.91 -44.64
CA SER A 202 -9.41 -15.11 -45.34
C SER A 202 -7.97 -15.03 -45.82
N TYR A 203 -7.42 -16.16 -46.25
CA TYR A 203 -6.12 -16.16 -46.92
C TYR A 203 -6.14 -15.31 -48.20
N ASP A 204 -7.21 -15.43 -49.00
CA ASP A 204 -7.37 -14.68 -50.24
C ASP A 204 -7.33 -13.17 -50.02
N PHE A 205 -7.96 -12.71 -48.92
CA PHE A 205 -7.91 -11.32 -48.50
C PHE A 205 -6.49 -10.89 -48.15
N TYR A 206 -5.79 -11.64 -47.28
CA TYR A 206 -4.41 -11.29 -46.88
C TYR A 206 -3.47 -11.26 -48.08
N SER A 207 -3.49 -12.31 -48.93
CA SER A 207 -2.61 -12.46 -50.06
C SER A 207 -2.81 -11.30 -51.08
N LYS A 208 -4.06 -11.04 -51.47
CA LYS A 208 -4.35 -10.05 -52.52
C LYS A 208 -4.27 -8.61 -52.02
N VAL A 209 -4.78 -8.32 -50.80
CA VAL A 209 -4.77 -6.95 -50.28
C VAL A 209 -3.36 -6.51 -49.94
N LEU A 210 -2.55 -7.35 -49.27
CA LEU A 210 -1.17 -6.98 -48.95
C LEU A 210 -0.32 -6.84 -50.22
N THR A 211 -0.56 -7.66 -51.24
CA THR A 211 0.10 -7.52 -52.54
C THR A 211 -0.33 -6.22 -53.26
N ALA A 212 -1.62 -5.87 -53.22
CA ALA A 212 -2.09 -4.61 -53.78
C ALA A 212 -1.49 -3.38 -53.07
N ILE A 213 -1.40 -3.41 -51.72
CA ILE A 213 -0.74 -2.35 -50.94
C ILE A 213 0.71 -2.21 -51.37
N ALA A 214 1.47 -3.31 -51.44
CA ALA A 214 2.88 -3.30 -51.80
C ALA A 214 3.13 -2.81 -53.23
N ASN A 215 2.24 -3.15 -54.16
CA ASN A 215 2.32 -2.68 -55.54
C ASN A 215 1.78 -1.25 -55.75
N GLY A 216 1.06 -0.68 -54.77
CA GLY A 216 0.40 0.61 -54.91
C GLY A 216 -0.88 0.58 -55.73
N ASP A 217 -1.52 -0.59 -55.84
CA ASP A 217 -2.77 -0.74 -56.56
C ASP A 217 -3.92 -0.11 -55.77
N LYS A 218 -4.83 0.58 -56.48
CA LYS A 218 -5.98 1.26 -55.85
C LYS A 218 -7.23 0.38 -55.71
N ASN A 219 -7.30 -0.72 -56.41
CA ASN A 219 -8.44 -1.62 -56.39
C ASN A 219 -7.95 -3.05 -56.34
N VAL A 220 -8.60 -3.87 -55.56
CA VAL A 220 -8.29 -5.29 -55.41
C VAL A 220 -9.59 -6.11 -55.26
N GLU A 221 -9.63 -7.28 -55.92
CA GLU A 221 -10.71 -8.24 -55.73
C GLU A 221 -10.21 -9.38 -54.84
N ALA A 222 -10.82 -9.55 -53.66
CA ALA A 222 -10.54 -10.65 -52.76
C ALA A 222 -11.87 -11.28 -52.29
N ASP A 223 -11.92 -12.59 -52.18
CA ASP A 223 -13.12 -13.35 -51.80
C ASP A 223 -14.33 -13.04 -52.69
N GLY A 224 -14.11 -12.64 -53.97
CA GLY A 224 -15.15 -12.23 -54.88
C GLY A 224 -15.77 -10.86 -54.58
N VAL A 225 -15.17 -10.08 -53.70
CA VAL A 225 -15.56 -8.72 -53.33
C VAL A 225 -14.51 -7.73 -53.82
N ASN A 226 -14.96 -6.62 -54.42
CA ASN A 226 -14.05 -5.54 -54.79
C ASN A 226 -13.82 -4.58 -53.64
N TYR A 227 -12.56 -4.30 -53.34
CA TYR A 227 -12.11 -3.35 -52.32
C TYR A 227 -11.35 -2.21 -52.99
N THR A 228 -11.43 -1.02 -52.38
CA THR A 228 -10.59 0.13 -52.72
C THR A 228 -9.51 0.27 -51.67
N VAL A 229 -8.25 0.46 -52.11
CA VAL A 229 -7.08 0.64 -51.25
C VAL A 229 -6.64 2.10 -51.28
N GLU A 230 -6.69 2.76 -50.17
CA GLU A 230 -6.17 4.11 -49.98
C GLU A 230 -4.89 4.04 -49.19
N ASN A 231 -3.75 4.27 -49.86
CA ASN A 231 -2.43 4.20 -49.23
C ASN A 231 -2.06 5.55 -48.60
N GLU A 232 -1.76 5.56 -47.30
CA GLU A 232 -1.31 6.71 -46.52
C GLU A 232 0.07 6.44 -45.89
N GLY A 233 1.12 6.57 -46.69
CA GLY A 233 2.51 6.39 -46.20
C GLY A 233 2.80 4.95 -45.74
N SER A 234 2.92 4.71 -44.45
CA SER A 234 3.18 3.39 -43.86
C SER A 234 1.90 2.59 -43.62
N ALA A 235 0.74 3.20 -43.74
CA ALA A 235 -0.58 2.61 -43.52
C ALA A 235 -1.42 2.60 -44.78
N ALA A 236 -2.45 1.76 -44.76
CA ALA A 236 -3.45 1.72 -45.83
C ALA A 236 -4.85 1.51 -45.26
N MET A 237 -5.83 2.25 -45.79
CA MET A 237 -7.23 2.06 -45.48
C MET A 237 -7.89 1.21 -46.61
N ILE A 238 -8.65 0.23 -46.23
CA ILE A 238 -9.36 -0.66 -47.12
C ILE A 238 -10.85 -0.37 -47.03
N HIS A 239 -11.47 0.00 -48.14
CA HIS A 239 -12.89 0.29 -48.21
C HIS A 239 -13.61 -0.78 -49.05
N THR A 240 -14.84 -1.06 -48.69
CA THR A 240 -15.75 -1.86 -49.51
C THR A 240 -16.22 -1.08 -50.75
N ALA A 241 -16.83 -1.75 -51.70
CA ALA A 241 -17.27 -1.13 -52.97
C ALA A 241 -18.30 0.01 -52.78
N ASP A 242 -19.00 0.04 -51.65
CA ASP A 242 -19.94 1.10 -51.25
C ASP A 242 -19.27 2.24 -50.48
N GLY A 243 -17.95 2.16 -50.30
CA GLY A 243 -17.13 3.20 -49.63
C GLY A 243 -17.12 3.12 -48.11
N ALA A 244 -17.59 2.05 -47.49
CA ALA A 244 -17.48 1.86 -46.06
C ALA A 244 -16.09 1.35 -45.68
N ASP A 245 -15.57 1.82 -44.53
CA ASP A 245 -14.29 1.39 -43.96
C ASP A 245 -14.38 -0.09 -43.57
N TYR A 246 -13.44 -0.91 -44.03
CA TYR A 246 -13.45 -2.35 -43.82
C TYR A 246 -12.25 -2.85 -43.01
N ALA A 247 -11.05 -2.43 -43.37
CA ALA A 247 -9.83 -2.81 -42.64
C ALA A 247 -8.78 -1.70 -42.66
N TYR A 248 -7.99 -1.62 -41.58
CA TYR A 248 -6.82 -0.77 -41.44
C TYR A 248 -5.56 -1.64 -41.42
N VAL A 249 -4.62 -1.34 -42.31
CA VAL A 249 -3.35 -2.06 -42.46
C VAL A 249 -2.21 -1.10 -42.13
N SER A 250 -1.29 -1.50 -41.27
CA SER A 250 -0.21 -0.63 -40.80
C SER A 250 1.08 -1.41 -40.53
N ASP A 251 2.23 -0.73 -40.62
CA ASP A 251 3.54 -1.25 -40.22
C ASP A 251 3.71 -1.28 -38.70
N MET A 252 2.75 -0.71 -37.97
CA MET A 252 2.82 -0.60 -36.52
C MET A 252 1.85 -1.57 -35.83
N SER A 253 2.33 -2.25 -34.80
CA SER A 253 1.49 -2.95 -33.85
C SER A 253 1.06 -2.00 -32.75
N MET A 254 -0.24 -1.84 -32.52
CA MET A 254 -0.77 -1.01 -31.44
C MET A 254 -1.69 -1.83 -30.56
N ASN A 255 -1.35 -1.92 -29.27
CA ASN A 255 -2.06 -2.74 -28.29
C ASN A 255 -2.52 -1.90 -27.09
N PRO A 256 -3.73 -2.13 -26.58
CA PRO A 256 -4.20 -1.46 -25.38
C PRO A 256 -3.42 -1.95 -24.13
N VAL A 257 -3.20 -1.06 -23.17
CA VAL A 257 -2.51 -1.41 -21.92
C VAL A 257 -3.42 -2.19 -20.97
N SER A 258 -4.74 -2.07 -21.11
CA SER A 258 -5.71 -2.80 -20.29
C SER A 258 -6.87 -3.34 -21.13
N SER A 259 -7.47 -4.45 -20.68
CA SER A 259 -8.58 -5.14 -21.35
C SER A 259 -9.88 -4.32 -21.49
N GLY A 260 -9.98 -3.17 -20.85
CA GLY A 260 -11.15 -2.27 -20.96
C GLY A 260 -10.99 -1.15 -21.99
N ILE A 261 -9.89 -1.13 -22.73
CA ILE A 261 -9.61 -0.12 -23.77
C ILE A 261 -9.78 -0.78 -25.13
N VAL A 262 -10.67 -0.23 -25.95
CA VAL A 262 -10.84 -0.61 -27.34
C VAL A 262 -10.13 0.44 -28.20
N LEU A 263 -9.18 0.01 -29.01
CA LEU A 263 -8.47 0.86 -29.96
C LEU A 263 -9.16 0.72 -31.32
N THR A 264 -9.97 1.69 -31.68
CA THR A 264 -10.63 1.72 -33.00
C THR A 264 -9.59 1.93 -34.11
N PRO A 265 -9.83 1.48 -35.33
CA PRO A 265 -8.94 1.75 -36.46
C PRO A 265 -8.70 3.25 -36.68
N ALA A 266 -9.71 4.09 -36.57
CA ALA A 266 -9.58 5.55 -36.66
C ALA A 266 -8.68 6.14 -35.57
N PHE A 267 -8.70 5.59 -34.33
CA PHE A 267 -7.75 5.97 -33.29
C PHE A 267 -6.32 5.56 -33.66
N LYS A 268 -6.13 4.35 -34.20
CA LYS A 268 -4.81 3.85 -34.61
C LYS A 268 -4.23 4.69 -35.73
N GLU A 269 -5.03 5.06 -36.70
CA GLU A 269 -4.66 5.96 -37.81
C GLU A 269 -4.21 7.32 -37.30
N ALA A 270 -5.02 7.98 -36.48
CA ALA A 270 -4.68 9.28 -35.88
C ALA A 270 -3.39 9.21 -35.06
N ALA A 271 -3.22 8.16 -34.26
CA ALA A 271 -2.03 7.96 -33.46
C ALA A 271 -0.78 7.70 -34.31
N GLU A 272 -0.89 6.90 -35.38
CA GLU A 272 0.22 6.59 -36.29
C GLU A 272 0.62 7.82 -37.10
N ALA A 273 -0.35 8.61 -37.58
CA ALA A 273 -0.09 9.87 -38.25
C ALA A 273 0.71 10.83 -37.36
N ALA A 274 0.32 10.99 -36.11
CA ALA A 274 1.03 11.82 -35.14
C ALA A 274 2.45 11.29 -34.82
N MET A 275 2.61 9.96 -34.65
CA MET A 275 3.92 9.34 -34.43
C MET A 275 4.84 9.52 -35.61
N THR A 276 4.34 9.36 -36.83
CA THR A 276 5.10 9.54 -38.08
C THR A 276 5.50 11.01 -38.29
N ALA A 277 4.63 11.95 -37.91
CA ALA A 277 4.93 13.39 -37.93
C ALA A 277 5.91 13.81 -36.80
N GLY A 278 6.22 12.92 -35.86
CA GLY A 278 7.10 13.22 -34.72
C GLY A 278 6.43 14.15 -33.69
N GLU A 279 5.13 14.15 -33.62
CA GLU A 279 4.37 14.94 -32.65
C GLU A 279 4.39 14.30 -31.27
N ASN A 280 4.35 15.12 -30.23
CA ASN A 280 4.34 14.65 -28.85
C ASN A 280 2.91 14.45 -28.28
N SER A 281 1.89 14.83 -29.03
CA SER A 281 0.47 14.70 -28.65
C SER A 281 -0.41 14.84 -29.87
N PHE A 282 -1.62 14.26 -29.78
CA PHE A 282 -2.69 14.42 -30.76
C PHE A 282 -4.04 14.49 -30.04
N GLU A 283 -5.02 15.08 -30.71
CA GLU A 283 -6.40 15.09 -30.25
C GLU A 283 -7.19 14.03 -31.02
N TYR A 284 -8.00 13.28 -30.30
CA TYR A 284 -8.89 12.29 -30.93
C TYR A 284 -10.29 12.42 -30.34
N THR A 285 -11.29 12.44 -31.21
CA THR A 285 -12.70 12.47 -30.85
C THR A 285 -13.28 11.06 -31.02
N ASP A 286 -13.80 10.52 -29.95
CA ASP A 286 -14.39 9.18 -29.97
C ASP A 286 -15.79 9.14 -30.64
N GLU A 287 -16.36 7.94 -30.77
CA GLU A 287 -17.69 7.74 -31.34
C GLU A 287 -18.82 8.39 -30.53
N GLN A 288 -18.56 8.76 -29.28
CA GLN A 288 -19.50 9.44 -28.38
C GLN A 288 -19.40 10.96 -28.51
N GLY A 289 -18.45 11.47 -29.28
CA GLY A 289 -18.20 12.89 -29.50
C GLY A 289 -17.36 13.54 -28.41
N GLU A 290 -16.72 12.75 -27.52
CA GLU A 290 -15.77 13.26 -26.53
C GLU A 290 -14.38 13.40 -27.16
N THR A 291 -13.78 14.60 -27.02
CA THR A 291 -12.44 14.86 -27.53
C THR A 291 -11.44 14.82 -26.39
N ASP A 292 -10.50 13.90 -26.46
CA ASP A 292 -9.40 13.76 -25.50
C ASP A 292 -8.05 14.09 -26.15
N THR A 293 -7.13 14.62 -25.35
CA THR A 293 -5.73 14.83 -25.76
C THR A 293 -4.89 13.64 -25.33
N TYR A 294 -4.26 12.99 -26.28
CA TYR A 294 -3.35 11.88 -26.09
C TYR A 294 -1.91 12.35 -26.23
N LEU A 295 -1.06 11.91 -25.30
CA LEU A 295 0.36 12.23 -25.25
C LEU A 295 1.16 11.06 -25.78
N ILE A 296 2.12 11.33 -26.66
CA ILE A 296 3.02 10.32 -27.22
C ILE A 296 4.37 10.42 -26.50
N LYS A 297 4.87 9.29 -26.04
CA LYS A 297 6.19 9.16 -25.43
C LYS A 297 6.98 8.13 -26.20
N ASP A 298 7.98 8.59 -26.93
CA ASP A 298 8.91 7.73 -27.66
C ASP A 298 10.08 7.31 -26.76
N LYS A 299 10.40 6.04 -26.83
CA LYS A 299 11.60 5.46 -26.22
C LYS A 299 12.23 4.46 -27.18
N ASN A 300 13.12 4.93 -28.05
CA ASN A 300 13.85 4.12 -29.03
C ASN A 300 12.91 3.36 -30.00
N GLY A 301 11.91 4.03 -30.54
CA GLY A 301 10.94 3.43 -31.48
C GLY A 301 9.84 2.60 -30.81
N GLN A 302 9.82 2.55 -29.49
CA GLN A 302 8.67 2.06 -28.72
C GLN A 302 7.89 3.26 -28.21
N TYR A 303 6.64 3.36 -28.64
CA TYR A 303 5.76 4.46 -28.31
C TYR A 303 4.82 4.05 -27.19
N THR A 304 4.64 4.94 -26.22
CA THR A 304 3.62 4.81 -25.20
C THR A 304 2.63 5.97 -25.36
N ILE A 305 1.39 5.66 -25.64
CA ILE A 305 0.31 6.65 -25.73
C ILE A 305 -0.30 6.78 -24.34
N GLN A 306 -0.37 8.00 -23.83
CA GLN A 306 -0.90 8.31 -22.50
C GLN A 306 -2.06 9.30 -22.63
N ARG A 307 -3.03 9.20 -21.74
CA ARG A 307 -4.06 10.24 -21.58
C ARG A 307 -4.16 10.69 -20.14
N TYR A 308 -4.70 11.89 -19.93
CA TYR A 308 -5.09 12.35 -18.61
C TYR A 308 -6.37 11.63 -18.19
N GLN A 309 -6.35 11.07 -17.01
CA GLN A 309 -7.52 10.43 -16.43
C GLN A 309 -7.67 10.87 -14.98
N GLU A 310 -8.89 11.30 -14.64
CA GLU A 310 -9.23 11.52 -13.25
C GLU A 310 -9.11 10.20 -12.48
N THR A 311 -8.23 10.20 -11.49
CA THR A 311 -7.99 9.04 -10.65
C THR A 311 -8.24 9.42 -9.21
N ARG A 312 -8.98 8.56 -8.53
CA ARG A 312 -9.24 8.69 -7.12
C ARG A 312 -8.02 8.17 -6.34
N VAL A 313 -7.23 9.09 -5.77
CA VAL A 313 -6.04 8.77 -4.97
C VAL A 313 -6.32 9.00 -3.49
N ILE A 314 -5.61 8.26 -2.63
CA ILE A 314 -5.69 8.47 -1.19
C ILE A 314 -5.19 9.89 -0.88
N ASP A 315 -5.95 10.66 -0.09
CA ASP A 315 -5.60 12.02 0.32
C ASP A 315 -4.56 12.01 1.46
N SER A 316 -3.37 11.51 1.12
CA SER A 316 -2.27 11.33 2.08
C SER A 316 -1.63 12.67 2.42
N TYR A 317 -1.42 12.91 3.72
CA TYR A 317 -0.77 14.11 4.25
C TYR A 317 -1.41 15.43 3.81
N ALA A 318 -2.73 15.44 3.61
CA ALA A 318 -3.45 16.68 3.32
C ALA A 318 -3.27 17.67 4.48
N ALA A 319 -2.97 18.91 4.13
CA ALA A 319 -2.76 19.97 5.11
C ALA A 319 -4.04 20.25 5.94
N PRO A 320 -3.90 20.81 7.16
CA PRO A 320 -5.04 21.23 7.95
C PRO A 320 -6.01 22.10 7.16
N SER A 321 -7.29 21.77 7.21
CA SER A 321 -8.37 22.41 6.44
C SER A 321 -9.67 22.44 7.23
N VAL A 322 -10.70 23.09 6.68
CA VAL A 322 -12.05 23.12 7.30
C VAL A 322 -12.64 21.70 7.42
N LYS A 323 -12.33 20.80 6.48
CA LYS A 323 -12.75 19.40 6.52
C LYS A 323 -11.92 18.59 7.52
N HIS A 324 -10.62 18.80 7.53
CA HIS A 324 -9.66 18.06 8.35
C HIS A 324 -8.85 19.06 9.19
N TRP A 325 -9.30 19.37 10.39
CA TRP A 325 -8.71 20.43 11.23
C TRP A 325 -7.23 20.20 11.55
N CYS A 326 -6.82 18.96 11.68
CA CYS A 326 -5.42 18.59 11.85
C CYS A 326 -4.79 18.00 10.59
N GLY A 327 -5.50 18.02 9.45
CA GLY A 327 -5.06 17.35 8.23
C GLY A 327 -5.31 15.85 8.22
N THR A 328 -4.67 15.13 7.29
CA THR A 328 -4.73 13.66 7.18
C THR A 328 -3.37 13.02 7.44
N ASP A 329 -3.37 11.75 7.80
CA ASP A 329 -2.14 10.95 7.93
C ASP A 329 -1.70 10.35 6.58
N GLY A 330 -0.62 9.55 6.58
CA GLY A 330 -0.10 8.89 5.37
C GLY A 330 -1.06 7.88 4.73
N ASN A 331 -2.09 7.44 5.45
CA ASN A 331 -3.13 6.56 4.94
C ASN A 331 -4.42 7.31 4.55
N GLY A 332 -4.36 8.65 4.53
CA GLY A 332 -5.52 9.49 4.20
C GLY A 332 -6.61 9.52 5.26
N MET A 333 -6.29 9.23 6.53
CA MET A 333 -7.24 9.26 7.63
C MET A 333 -7.21 10.61 8.35
N ASP A 334 -8.37 11.06 8.86
CA ASP A 334 -8.44 12.30 9.63
C ASP A 334 -7.59 12.22 10.90
N LEU A 335 -6.62 13.12 11.00
CA LEU A 335 -5.65 13.09 12.09
C LEU A 335 -6.27 13.47 13.43
N LEU A 336 -7.23 14.38 13.46
CA LEU A 336 -7.92 14.76 14.70
C LEU A 336 -8.70 13.57 15.28
N ALA A 337 -9.42 12.84 14.42
CA ALA A 337 -10.09 11.60 14.82
C ALA A 337 -9.08 10.61 15.41
N ARG A 338 -7.95 10.39 14.73
CA ARG A 338 -6.91 9.48 15.20
C ARG A 338 -6.27 9.92 16.52
N LEU A 339 -6.07 11.21 16.74
CA LEU A 339 -5.57 11.74 18.02
C LEU A 339 -6.58 11.48 19.16
N MET A 340 -7.87 11.66 18.92
CA MET A 340 -8.94 11.38 19.89
C MET A 340 -9.06 9.89 20.20
N TYR A 341 -9.19 9.04 19.19
CA TYR A 341 -9.29 7.59 19.37
C TYR A 341 -7.98 7.00 19.91
N GLY A 342 -6.84 7.47 19.44
CA GLY A 342 -5.52 7.08 19.95
C GLY A 342 -5.34 7.42 21.41
N GLY A 343 -5.86 8.56 21.85
CA GLY A 343 -5.87 8.96 23.26
C GLY A 343 -6.64 7.99 24.16
N ARG A 344 -7.80 7.48 23.69
CA ARG A 344 -8.54 6.45 24.44
C ARG A 344 -7.67 5.24 24.71
N ILE A 345 -6.96 4.77 23.70
CA ILE A 345 -6.14 3.57 23.79
C ILE A 345 -4.93 3.82 24.70
N SER A 346 -4.17 4.90 24.50
CA SER A 346 -3.01 5.21 25.33
C SER A 346 -3.39 5.42 26.80
N LEU A 347 -4.47 6.14 27.09
CA LEU A 347 -4.96 6.34 28.46
C LEU A 347 -5.45 5.01 29.08
N MET A 348 -6.21 4.18 28.35
CA MET A 348 -6.67 2.88 28.85
C MET A 348 -5.49 1.95 29.17
N ILE A 349 -4.47 1.88 28.31
CA ILE A 349 -3.29 1.06 28.56
C ILE A 349 -2.61 1.52 29.85
N GLY A 350 -2.39 2.84 29.99
CA GLY A 350 -1.79 3.41 31.20
C GLY A 350 -2.51 2.97 32.48
N PHE A 351 -3.83 3.09 32.51
CA PHE A 351 -4.63 2.68 33.68
C PHE A 351 -4.64 1.17 33.92
N VAL A 352 -4.88 0.37 32.88
CA VAL A 352 -4.99 -1.09 33.02
C VAL A 352 -3.67 -1.68 33.49
N VAL A 353 -2.55 -1.26 32.91
CA VAL A 353 -1.23 -1.77 33.29
C VAL A 353 -0.91 -1.42 34.73
N VAL A 354 -1.05 -0.15 35.15
CA VAL A 354 -0.73 0.27 36.52
C VAL A 354 -1.63 -0.41 37.54
N ILE A 355 -2.92 -0.62 37.28
CA ILE A 355 -3.82 -1.35 38.18
C ILE A 355 -3.32 -2.79 38.36
N ILE A 356 -2.96 -3.49 37.29
CA ILE A 356 -2.45 -4.86 37.38
C ILE A 356 -1.09 -4.88 38.14
N GLU A 357 -0.19 -3.95 37.87
CA GLU A 357 1.08 -3.81 38.57
C GLU A 357 0.89 -3.59 40.08
N LEU A 358 -0.05 -2.71 40.45
CA LEU A 358 -0.40 -2.47 41.85
C LEU A 358 -0.93 -3.73 42.51
N ILE A 359 -1.87 -4.45 41.86
CA ILE A 359 -2.44 -5.66 42.44
C ILE A 359 -1.35 -6.71 42.71
N ILE A 360 -0.52 -7.00 41.70
CA ILE A 360 0.57 -7.99 41.82
C ILE A 360 1.59 -7.50 42.88
N GLY A 361 1.98 -6.23 42.82
CA GLY A 361 2.96 -5.64 43.71
C GLY A 361 2.49 -5.65 45.17
N ILE A 362 1.19 -5.34 45.42
CA ILE A 362 0.59 -5.41 46.79
C ILE A 362 0.58 -6.86 47.29
N ILE A 363 0.20 -7.82 46.48
CA ILE A 363 0.15 -9.22 46.89
C ILE A 363 1.56 -9.73 47.22
N VAL A 364 2.50 -9.59 46.29
CA VAL A 364 3.85 -10.15 46.44
C VAL A 364 4.63 -9.38 47.52
N GLY A 365 4.65 -8.03 47.46
CA GLY A 365 5.34 -7.20 48.44
C GLY A 365 4.71 -7.27 49.84
N GLY A 366 3.37 -7.36 49.92
CA GLY A 366 2.61 -7.52 51.13
C GLY A 366 2.91 -8.84 51.84
N ILE A 367 2.90 -9.95 51.12
CA ILE A 367 3.24 -11.27 51.66
C ILE A 367 4.70 -11.32 52.08
N ALA A 368 5.64 -10.87 51.26
CA ALA A 368 7.05 -10.85 51.57
C ALA A 368 7.34 -10.01 52.82
N GLY A 369 6.81 -8.79 52.91
CA GLY A 369 6.99 -7.90 54.04
C GLY A 369 6.33 -8.37 55.33
N PHE A 370 5.15 -8.99 55.27
CA PHE A 370 4.44 -9.47 56.43
C PHE A 370 5.06 -10.73 57.06
N PHE A 371 5.30 -11.77 56.24
CA PHE A 371 5.83 -13.05 56.75
C PHE A 371 7.31 -12.99 57.04
N GLY A 372 8.09 -12.29 56.24
CA GLY A 372 9.53 -12.20 56.40
C GLY A 372 10.26 -13.54 56.22
N GLY A 373 11.48 -13.66 56.73
CA GLY A 373 12.26 -14.89 56.74
C GLY A 373 12.41 -15.57 55.35
N TRP A 374 12.17 -16.87 55.25
CA TRP A 374 12.34 -17.63 54.03
C TRP A 374 11.33 -17.26 52.94
N VAL A 375 10.07 -16.89 53.32
CA VAL A 375 9.04 -16.45 52.36
C VAL A 375 9.49 -15.17 51.68
N ASP A 376 9.96 -14.21 52.40
CA ASP A 376 10.55 -12.97 51.88
C ASP A 376 11.72 -13.26 50.95
N THR A 377 12.64 -14.15 51.39
CA THR A 377 13.82 -14.49 50.58
C THR A 377 13.43 -15.12 49.23
N ILE A 378 12.49 -16.06 49.20
CA ILE A 378 12.05 -16.70 47.96
C ILE A 378 11.36 -15.69 47.05
N LEU A 379 10.39 -14.92 47.58
CA LEU A 379 9.66 -13.95 46.77
C LEU A 379 10.58 -12.87 46.20
N MET A 380 11.53 -12.42 46.98
CA MET A 380 12.53 -11.43 46.49
C MET A 380 13.47 -12.03 45.45
N ARG A 381 13.81 -13.31 45.49
CA ARG A 381 14.53 -13.98 44.39
C ARG A 381 13.70 -14.02 43.09
N VAL A 382 12.39 -14.26 43.18
CA VAL A 382 11.51 -14.14 41.99
C VAL A 382 11.50 -12.71 41.45
N VAL A 383 11.38 -11.73 42.34
CA VAL A 383 11.46 -10.30 41.98
C VAL A 383 12.81 -9.97 41.32
N ASP A 384 13.92 -10.49 41.86
CA ASP A 384 15.25 -10.28 41.27
C ASP A 384 15.41 -10.91 39.89
N VAL A 385 14.88 -12.13 39.67
CA VAL A 385 14.88 -12.80 38.36
C VAL A 385 14.10 -11.98 37.34
N VAL A 386 12.90 -11.55 37.68
CA VAL A 386 12.07 -10.73 36.76
C VAL A 386 12.76 -9.40 36.45
N TYR A 387 13.40 -8.78 37.44
CA TYR A 387 14.14 -7.52 37.28
C TYR A 387 15.34 -7.63 36.33
N CYS A 388 15.97 -8.82 36.26
CA CYS A 388 17.10 -9.06 35.36
C CYS A 388 16.67 -9.22 33.90
N ILE A 389 15.38 -9.38 33.60
CA ILE A 389 14.90 -9.50 32.23
C ILE A 389 14.96 -8.13 31.54
N PRO A 390 15.72 -7.99 30.44
CA PRO A 390 15.75 -6.72 29.73
C PRO A 390 14.43 -6.47 29.00
N ALA A 391 13.69 -5.44 29.42
CA ALA A 391 12.33 -5.16 28.97
C ALA A 391 12.23 -4.93 27.45
N ILE A 392 13.13 -4.09 26.87
CA ILE A 392 13.09 -3.75 25.46
C ILE A 392 13.28 -4.99 24.55
N PRO A 393 14.30 -5.85 24.72
CA PRO A 393 14.42 -7.09 23.96
C PRO A 393 13.19 -8.00 24.07
N LEU A 394 12.60 -8.12 25.26
CA LEU A 394 11.38 -8.92 25.43
C LEU A 394 10.21 -8.36 24.62
N TYR A 395 10.03 -7.04 24.63
CA TYR A 395 9.00 -6.39 23.82
C TYR A 395 9.25 -6.55 22.32
N LEU A 396 10.52 -6.50 21.85
CA LEU A 396 10.90 -6.75 20.46
C LEU A 396 10.51 -8.17 20.02
N ILE A 397 10.86 -9.17 20.84
CA ILE A 397 10.48 -10.57 20.56
C ILE A 397 8.96 -10.71 20.48
N LEU A 398 8.24 -10.16 21.44
CA LEU A 398 6.78 -10.21 21.47
C LEU A 398 6.16 -9.53 20.25
N GLY A 399 6.67 -8.34 19.89
CA GLY A 399 6.24 -7.62 18.69
C GLY A 399 6.43 -8.45 17.42
N SER A 400 7.59 -9.07 17.26
CA SER A 400 7.91 -9.94 16.13
C SER A 400 7.00 -11.18 16.08
N ILE A 401 6.70 -11.79 17.22
CA ILE A 401 5.76 -12.91 17.32
C ILE A 401 4.35 -12.45 16.88
N MET A 402 3.90 -11.31 17.37
CA MET A 402 2.59 -10.76 17.00
C MET A 402 2.51 -10.41 15.51
N ASP A 403 3.61 -9.99 14.89
CA ASP A 403 3.70 -9.72 13.46
C ASP A 403 3.64 -11.02 12.65
N TYR A 404 4.37 -12.03 13.06
CA TYR A 404 4.36 -13.35 12.42
C TYR A 404 2.95 -13.97 12.40
N TYR A 405 2.22 -13.90 13.52
CA TYR A 405 0.84 -14.39 13.60
C TYR A 405 -0.20 -13.41 13.06
N LYS A 406 0.20 -12.28 12.51
CA LYS A 406 -0.70 -11.22 12.00
C LYS A 406 -1.75 -10.82 13.04
N ALA A 407 -1.33 -10.70 14.30
CA ALA A 407 -2.23 -10.43 15.42
C ALA A 407 -3.03 -9.15 15.21
N SER A 408 -4.34 -9.21 15.50
CA SER A 408 -5.22 -8.06 15.41
C SER A 408 -4.80 -6.93 16.35
N ALA A 409 -5.16 -5.69 16.05
CA ALA A 409 -4.87 -4.53 16.91
C ALA A 409 -5.36 -4.75 18.35
N LYS A 410 -6.53 -5.36 18.52
CA LYS A 410 -7.11 -5.69 19.84
C LYS A 410 -6.24 -6.69 20.61
N THR A 411 -5.78 -7.74 19.96
CA THR A 411 -4.87 -8.75 20.54
C THR A 411 -3.55 -8.10 20.98
N ARG A 412 -3.02 -7.19 20.16
CA ARG A 412 -1.78 -6.45 20.48
C ARG A 412 -1.93 -5.60 21.73
N ILE A 413 -3.05 -4.88 21.89
CA ILE A 413 -3.33 -4.09 23.08
C ILE A 413 -3.32 -4.97 24.33
N TYR A 414 -4.03 -6.12 24.32
CA TYR A 414 -4.05 -7.01 25.47
C TYR A 414 -2.68 -7.59 25.78
N MET A 415 -1.93 -8.03 24.78
CA MET A 415 -0.59 -8.58 24.97
C MET A 415 0.38 -7.54 25.54
N LEU A 416 0.32 -6.30 25.04
CA LEU A 416 1.11 -5.19 25.59
C LEU A 416 0.77 -4.95 27.05
N CYS A 417 -0.52 -4.85 27.41
CA CYS A 417 -0.92 -4.66 28.79
C CYS A 417 -0.41 -5.79 29.70
N ILE A 418 -0.55 -7.05 29.29
CA ILE A 418 -0.11 -8.20 30.08
C ILE A 418 1.41 -8.18 30.29
N VAL A 419 2.19 -8.01 29.21
CA VAL A 419 3.65 -8.10 29.32
C VAL A 419 4.24 -6.91 30.05
N MET A 420 3.72 -5.68 29.83
CA MET A 420 4.13 -4.51 30.59
C MET A 420 3.85 -4.70 32.08
N SER A 421 2.67 -5.22 32.42
CA SER A 421 2.31 -5.47 33.81
C SER A 421 3.17 -6.55 34.48
N ILE A 422 3.54 -7.61 33.75
CA ILE A 422 4.40 -8.70 34.26
C ILE A 422 5.80 -8.19 34.61
N ILE A 423 6.28 -7.14 33.96
CA ILE A 423 7.59 -6.58 34.25
C ILE A 423 7.50 -5.45 35.29
N GLY A 424 6.48 -4.58 35.20
CA GLY A 424 6.41 -3.33 35.96
C GLY A 424 6.11 -3.50 37.46
N TRP A 425 5.42 -4.56 37.86
CA TRP A 425 5.04 -4.80 39.27
C TRP A 425 6.23 -4.94 40.23
N VAL A 426 7.41 -5.29 39.73
CA VAL A 426 8.62 -5.59 40.53
C VAL A 426 9.04 -4.41 41.43
N SER A 427 9.05 -3.20 40.89
CA SER A 427 9.40 -1.98 41.62
C SER A 427 8.38 -1.70 42.74
N ILE A 428 7.10 -1.89 42.45
CA ILE A 428 6.01 -1.70 43.39
C ILE A 428 6.10 -2.72 44.54
N ALA A 429 6.38 -3.98 44.23
CA ALA A 429 6.54 -5.04 45.23
C ALA A 429 7.65 -4.74 46.23
N ARG A 430 8.81 -4.24 45.76
CA ARG A 430 9.94 -3.85 46.65
C ARG A 430 9.57 -2.70 47.57
N ILE A 431 8.86 -1.69 47.04
CA ILE A 431 8.43 -0.53 47.84
C ILE A 431 7.44 -0.97 48.92
N ILE A 432 6.41 -1.75 48.54
CA ILE A 432 5.39 -2.25 49.46
C ILE A 432 6.00 -3.14 50.53
N ARG A 433 6.90 -4.05 50.16
CA ARG A 433 7.66 -4.86 51.10
C ARG A 433 8.35 -4.00 52.16
N GLY A 434 9.10 -2.96 51.74
CA GLY A 434 9.78 -2.05 52.64
C GLY A 434 8.85 -1.33 53.62
N GLN A 435 7.70 -0.86 53.12
CA GLN A 435 6.66 -0.22 53.92
C GLN A 435 6.03 -1.19 54.93
N ILE A 436 5.65 -2.39 54.51
CA ILE A 436 5.02 -3.41 55.35
C ILE A 436 5.99 -3.89 56.43
N LEU A 437 7.28 -4.06 56.14
CA LEU A 437 8.29 -4.39 57.14
C LEU A 437 8.36 -3.32 58.24
N SER A 438 8.40 -2.04 57.87
CA SER A 438 8.41 -0.94 58.84
C SER A 438 7.11 -0.85 59.65
N LEU A 439 5.95 -1.01 59.00
CA LEU A 439 4.66 -0.94 59.67
C LEU A 439 4.39 -2.12 60.59
N ARG A 440 4.93 -3.30 60.29
CA ARG A 440 4.77 -4.52 61.08
C ARG A 440 5.40 -4.37 62.47
N GLU A 441 6.46 -3.61 62.62
CA GLU A 441 7.18 -3.38 63.87
C GLU A 441 6.57 -2.26 64.71
N GLN A 442 5.51 -1.60 64.25
CA GLN A 442 4.83 -0.54 64.99
C GLN A 442 3.97 -1.09 66.16
N GLU A 443 3.86 -0.29 67.22
CA GLU A 443 3.11 -0.68 68.46
C GLU A 443 1.67 -1.14 68.21
N PHE A 444 0.97 -0.51 67.26
CA PHE A 444 -0.40 -0.91 66.91
C PHE A 444 -0.49 -2.33 66.34
N MET A 445 0.54 -2.78 65.66
CA MET A 445 0.59 -4.14 65.09
C MET A 445 0.91 -5.17 66.17
N THR A 446 1.80 -4.85 67.11
CA THR A 446 2.09 -5.65 68.31
C THR A 446 0.81 -5.81 69.16
N ALA A 447 0.08 -4.71 69.37
CA ALA A 447 -1.20 -4.74 70.07
C ALA A 447 -2.27 -5.60 69.32
N ALA A 448 -2.34 -5.49 68.01
CA ALA A 448 -3.25 -6.30 67.17
C ALA A 448 -2.88 -7.79 67.24
N GLU A 449 -1.62 -8.14 67.40
CA GLU A 449 -1.16 -9.50 67.56
C GLU A 449 -1.50 -10.05 68.96
N ALA A 450 -1.21 -9.28 70.00
CA ALA A 450 -1.49 -9.61 71.37
C ALA A 450 -3.00 -9.83 71.64
N THR A 451 -3.87 -9.11 70.92
CA THR A 451 -5.31 -9.27 70.98
C THR A 451 -5.86 -10.42 70.10
N GLY A 452 -4.98 -11.21 69.45
CA GLY A 452 -5.38 -12.40 68.68
C GLY A 452 -6.08 -12.09 67.34
N ILE A 453 -5.91 -10.89 66.75
CA ILE A 453 -6.48 -10.54 65.47
C ILE A 453 -5.88 -11.44 64.36
N ARG A 454 -6.76 -12.10 63.55
CA ARG A 454 -6.34 -13.00 62.47
C ARG A 454 -5.40 -12.29 61.47
N VAL A 455 -4.42 -13.02 60.95
CA VAL A 455 -3.40 -12.53 59.98
C VAL A 455 -4.03 -11.78 58.81
N SER A 456 -5.02 -12.33 58.17
CA SER A 456 -5.66 -11.67 57.03
C SER A 456 -6.26 -10.31 57.40
N ARG A 457 -6.86 -10.18 58.61
CA ARG A 457 -7.41 -8.92 59.07
C ARG A 457 -6.31 -7.91 59.43
N ARG A 458 -5.17 -8.38 59.96
CA ARG A 458 -4.00 -7.54 60.21
C ARG A 458 -3.44 -6.95 58.90
N ILE A 459 -3.34 -7.77 57.86
CA ILE A 459 -2.88 -7.34 56.53
C ILE A 459 -3.88 -6.38 55.90
N PHE A 460 -5.12 -6.84 55.65
CA PHE A 460 -6.07 -6.09 54.78
C PHE A 460 -6.71 -4.88 55.50
N ARG A 461 -6.86 -4.91 56.82
CA ARG A 461 -7.52 -3.82 57.56
C ARG A 461 -6.60 -2.90 58.32
N HIS A 462 -5.37 -3.33 58.57
CA HIS A 462 -4.40 -2.51 59.30
C HIS A 462 -3.18 -2.11 58.46
N LEU A 463 -2.54 -3.03 57.75
CA LEU A 463 -1.31 -2.68 57.00
C LEU A 463 -1.62 -2.04 55.64
N ILE A 464 -2.39 -2.67 54.76
CA ILE A 464 -2.66 -2.15 53.44
C ILE A 464 -3.26 -0.74 53.45
N PRO A 465 -4.25 -0.37 54.29
CA PRO A 465 -4.76 0.99 54.31
C PRO A 465 -3.71 2.05 54.66
N ASN A 466 -2.70 1.71 55.44
CA ASN A 466 -1.60 2.62 55.77
C ASN A 466 -0.59 2.77 54.61
N VAL A 467 -0.55 1.83 53.67
CA VAL A 467 0.30 1.89 52.47
C VAL A 467 -0.39 2.59 51.31
N ILE A 468 -1.76 2.57 51.27
CA ILE A 468 -2.57 3.18 50.17
C ILE A 468 -2.12 4.61 49.83
N PRO A 469 -1.88 5.52 50.77
CA PRO A 469 -1.47 6.88 50.45
C PRO A 469 -0.25 6.93 49.51
N GLN A 470 0.74 6.12 49.78
CA GLN A 470 1.95 6.06 48.96
C GLN A 470 1.71 5.34 47.63
N LEU A 471 0.86 4.31 47.62
CA LEU A 471 0.48 3.61 46.41
C LEU A 471 -0.24 4.51 45.41
N VAL A 472 -1.12 5.40 45.88
CA VAL A 472 -1.83 6.34 45.01
C VAL A 472 -0.85 7.32 44.33
N VAL A 473 0.20 7.76 45.06
CA VAL A 473 1.27 8.59 44.50
C VAL A 473 2.01 7.82 43.39
N PHE A 474 2.48 6.60 43.67
CA PHE A 474 3.16 5.75 42.69
C PHE A 474 2.28 5.42 41.49
N ALA A 475 1.01 5.14 41.72
CA ALA A 475 0.03 4.90 40.65
C ALA A 475 -0.08 6.09 39.70
N SER A 476 -0.20 7.30 40.28
CA SER A 476 -0.33 8.52 39.47
C SER A 476 0.88 8.73 38.56
N MET A 477 2.10 8.63 39.11
CA MET A 477 3.32 8.77 38.31
C MET A 477 3.51 7.62 37.34
N GLY A 478 3.22 6.38 37.77
CA GLY A 478 3.35 5.17 36.96
C GLY A 478 2.47 5.17 35.71
N ILE A 479 1.29 5.80 35.70
CA ILE A 479 0.46 5.95 34.50
C ILE A 479 1.23 6.75 33.43
N GLY A 480 1.91 7.82 33.81
CA GLY A 480 2.74 8.59 32.90
C GLY A 480 3.88 7.76 32.30
N ASP A 481 4.57 7.00 33.14
CA ASP A 481 5.68 6.13 32.73
C ASP A 481 5.22 5.02 31.77
N VAL A 482 4.07 4.41 32.02
CA VAL A 482 3.47 3.40 31.14
C VAL A 482 3.07 3.99 29.79
N ILE A 483 2.48 5.19 29.76
CA ILE A 483 2.13 5.88 28.52
C ILE A 483 3.40 6.20 27.69
N LEU A 484 4.49 6.64 28.34
CA LEU A 484 5.77 6.84 27.66
C LEU A 484 6.35 5.53 27.12
N ALA A 485 6.30 4.46 27.91
CA ALA A 485 6.78 3.15 27.49
C ALA A 485 5.97 2.59 26.31
N GLU A 486 4.63 2.69 26.36
CA GLU A 486 3.75 2.33 25.23
C GLU A 486 4.10 3.14 23.98
N SER A 487 4.26 4.46 24.15
CA SER A 487 4.59 5.34 23.04
C SER A 487 5.94 5.02 22.41
N THR A 488 6.94 4.68 23.23
CA THR A 488 8.26 4.24 22.75
C THR A 488 8.17 2.94 21.98
N LEU A 489 7.40 1.96 22.48
CA LEU A 489 7.19 0.68 21.78
C LEU A 489 6.44 0.87 20.47
N SER A 490 5.42 1.70 20.46
CA SER A 490 4.66 2.05 19.27
C SER A 490 5.52 2.80 18.24
N PHE A 491 6.38 3.70 18.67
CA PHE A 491 7.37 4.39 17.84
C PHE A 491 8.36 3.40 17.19
N LEU A 492 8.79 2.37 17.91
CA LEU A 492 9.62 1.30 17.36
C LEU A 492 8.86 0.33 16.44
N GLY A 493 7.57 0.56 16.18
CA GLY A 493 6.73 -0.28 15.33
C GLY A 493 6.20 -1.56 16.00
N LEU A 494 6.44 -1.71 17.32
CA LEU A 494 6.03 -2.89 18.10
C LEU A 494 4.66 -2.75 18.75
N GLY A 495 4.10 -1.55 18.70
CA GLY A 495 2.83 -1.20 19.33
C GLY A 495 1.62 -1.55 18.48
N ILE A 496 0.64 -0.67 18.57
CA ILE A 496 -0.65 -0.79 17.91
C ILE A 496 -0.49 -0.49 16.43
N LYS A 497 -1.03 -1.38 15.57
CA LYS A 497 -0.98 -1.23 14.12
C LYS A 497 -2.34 -0.82 13.55
N TYR A 498 -2.25 -0.28 12.35
CA TYR A 498 -3.40 0.04 11.51
C TYR A 498 -4.47 -1.09 11.55
N PRO A 499 -5.79 -0.75 11.56
CA PRO A 499 -6.36 0.59 11.48
C PRO A 499 -6.42 1.35 12.82
N ALA A 500 -6.22 0.70 13.97
CA ALA A 500 -6.23 1.35 15.27
C ALA A 500 -5.03 2.30 15.44
N ALA A 501 -5.20 3.30 16.28
CA ALA A 501 -4.15 4.26 16.60
C ALA A 501 -3.96 4.38 18.11
N SER A 502 -2.70 4.65 18.52
CA SER A 502 -2.33 5.25 19.79
C SER A 502 -1.54 6.53 19.51
N TRP A 503 -1.34 7.38 20.50
CA TRP A 503 -0.49 8.54 20.30
C TRP A 503 0.93 8.15 19.86
N GLY A 504 1.48 7.07 20.43
CA GLY A 504 2.78 6.55 20.03
C GLY A 504 2.83 6.03 18.60
N SER A 505 1.76 5.36 18.13
CA SER A 505 1.69 4.88 16.73
C SER A 505 1.56 6.03 15.72
N ILE A 506 0.98 7.17 16.11
CA ILE A 506 0.94 8.38 15.27
C ILE A 506 2.35 8.98 15.16
N ILE A 507 3.10 9.04 16.27
CA ILE A 507 4.49 9.53 16.25
C ILE A 507 5.40 8.62 15.41
N ASN A 508 5.10 7.34 15.25
CA ASN A 508 5.89 6.43 14.41
C ASN A 508 6.09 6.97 12.96
N ALA A 509 5.23 7.85 12.50
CA ALA A 509 5.36 8.51 11.20
C ALA A 509 6.69 9.25 11.01
N VAL A 510 7.36 9.71 12.10
CA VAL A 510 8.66 10.40 12.02
C VAL A 510 9.84 9.48 11.68
N ASN A 511 9.64 8.15 11.63
CA ASN A 511 10.65 7.23 11.12
C ASN A 511 10.93 7.45 9.63
N ASP A 512 9.98 8.05 8.91
CA ASP A 512 10.22 8.63 7.60
C ASP A 512 10.76 10.06 7.77
N SER A 513 12.01 10.27 7.39
CA SER A 513 12.69 11.57 7.49
C SER A 513 12.00 12.67 6.69
N TYR A 514 11.35 12.31 5.58
CA TYR A 514 10.60 13.27 4.77
C TYR A 514 9.34 13.72 5.51
N VAL A 515 8.61 12.80 6.12
CA VAL A 515 7.42 13.10 6.94
C VAL A 515 7.79 13.93 8.16
N MET A 516 8.90 13.57 8.84
CA MET A 516 9.39 14.29 10.00
C MET A 516 9.67 15.77 9.70
N THR A 517 10.21 16.06 8.51
CA THR A 517 10.64 17.41 8.14
C THR A 517 9.52 18.24 7.53
N ASN A 518 8.69 17.62 6.65
CA ASN A 518 7.72 18.36 5.83
C ASN A 518 6.30 18.36 6.40
N TYR A 519 5.94 17.39 7.27
CA TYR A 519 4.58 17.23 7.77
C TYR A 519 4.51 17.30 9.30
N LEU A 520 4.99 18.41 9.88
CA LEU A 520 5.00 18.61 11.33
C LEU A 520 3.62 18.45 11.96
N PHE A 521 2.55 18.83 11.26
CA PHE A 521 1.18 18.71 11.74
C PHE A 521 0.76 17.25 12.00
N VAL A 522 1.44 16.26 11.41
CA VAL A 522 1.11 14.83 11.59
C VAL A 522 1.52 14.33 12.97
N TRP A 523 2.72 14.66 13.45
CA TRP A 523 3.29 14.04 14.64
C TRP A 523 3.40 14.98 15.86
N VAL A 524 3.59 16.30 15.65
CA VAL A 524 3.73 17.25 16.74
C VAL A 524 2.53 17.25 17.69
N PRO A 525 1.26 17.23 17.20
CA PRO A 525 0.12 17.19 18.12
C PRO A 525 0.12 15.96 19.03
N ALA A 526 0.46 14.78 18.51
CA ALA A 526 0.55 13.56 19.31
C ALA A 526 1.66 13.67 20.38
N GLY A 527 2.83 14.21 20.02
CA GLY A 527 3.92 14.47 20.93
C GLY A 527 3.52 15.43 22.05
N VAL A 528 2.81 16.50 21.72
CA VAL A 528 2.31 17.48 22.70
C VAL A 528 1.29 16.82 23.65
N LEU A 529 0.38 15.99 23.14
CA LEU A 529 -0.61 15.30 23.99
C LEU A 529 0.06 14.33 24.96
N ILE A 530 1.07 13.58 24.53
CA ILE A 530 1.86 12.71 25.43
C ILE A 530 2.57 13.55 26.48
N LEU A 531 3.29 14.60 26.08
CA LEU A 531 4.03 15.46 26.99
C LEU A 531 3.11 16.05 28.07
N LEU A 532 1.97 16.64 27.66
CA LEU A 532 1.01 17.23 28.58
C LEU A 532 0.42 16.19 29.53
N THR A 533 0.12 15.00 29.04
CA THR A 533 -0.44 13.92 29.85
C THR A 533 0.55 13.45 30.92
N VAL A 534 1.80 13.21 30.54
CA VAL A 534 2.86 12.78 31.46
C VAL A 534 3.14 13.85 32.51
N LEU A 535 3.27 15.11 32.10
CA LEU A 535 3.45 16.23 33.04
C LEU A 535 2.26 16.36 34.02
N ALA A 536 1.03 16.18 33.50
CA ALA A 536 -0.15 16.26 34.34
C ALA A 536 -0.21 15.16 35.39
N TYR A 537 0.13 13.91 35.05
CA TYR A 537 0.21 12.81 36.02
C TYR A 537 1.32 13.03 37.03
N ASN A 538 2.47 13.55 36.65
CA ASN A 538 3.54 13.92 37.59
C ASN A 538 3.08 15.02 38.54
N PHE A 539 2.43 16.10 38.06
CA PHE A 539 1.90 17.16 38.92
C PHE A 539 0.85 16.65 39.91
N ILE A 540 -0.02 15.71 39.46
CA ILE A 540 -0.99 15.07 40.34
C ILE A 540 -0.26 14.21 41.40
N GLY A 541 0.73 13.41 40.98
CA GLY A 541 1.53 12.58 41.87
C GLY A 541 2.24 13.38 42.95
N ASP A 542 2.93 14.45 42.58
CA ASP A 542 3.60 15.36 43.52
C ASP A 542 2.59 16.03 44.45
N GLY A 543 1.45 16.52 43.93
CA GLY A 543 0.39 17.10 44.74
C GLY A 543 -0.23 16.13 45.74
N LEU A 544 -0.39 14.86 45.34
CA LEU A 544 -0.86 13.81 46.25
C LEU A 544 0.19 13.49 47.31
N ARG A 545 1.48 13.40 46.94
CA ARG A 545 2.58 13.20 47.89
C ARG A 545 2.58 14.26 48.94
N ASP A 546 2.51 15.56 48.56
CA ASP A 546 2.46 16.69 49.47
C ASP A 546 1.22 16.65 50.38
N ALA A 547 0.08 16.25 49.83
CA ALA A 547 -1.20 16.15 50.56
C ALA A 547 -1.17 15.06 51.64
N PHE A 548 -0.48 13.95 51.39
CA PHE A 548 -0.35 12.83 52.30
C PHE A 548 0.79 13.02 53.34
N ASP A 549 1.73 13.93 53.12
CA ASP A 549 2.83 14.15 54.06
C ASP A 549 2.30 14.80 55.37
N PRO A 550 2.43 14.10 56.53
CA PRO A 550 1.94 14.62 57.80
C PRO A 550 2.82 15.76 58.35
N LYS A 551 4.07 15.90 57.85
CA LYS A 551 5.03 16.92 58.34
C LYS A 551 4.79 18.29 57.72
N MET A 552 4.07 18.40 56.64
CA MET A 552 3.67 19.67 56.04
C MET A 552 2.53 20.34 56.84
N LYS A 553 2.87 20.79 58.03
CA LYS A 553 2.01 21.68 58.83
C LYS A 553 2.17 23.11 58.31
N ARG A 554 1.36 23.49 57.29
CA ARG A 554 1.05 24.90 57.03
C ARG A 554 -0.35 25.07 56.49
#